data_c2e833c4b20123179efc00dd80ddc287
#
_entry.id   c2e833c4b20123179efc00dd80ddc287
#
_cell.length_a   1.000
_cell.length_b   1.000
_cell.length_c   1.000
_cell.angle_alpha   90.00
_cell.angle_beta   90.00
_cell.angle_gamma   90.00
#
_symmetry.space_group_name_H-M   'P 1'
#
loop_
_entity.id
_entity.type
_entity.pdbx_description
1 polymer ?
#
loop_
_entity_poly.entity_id
_entity_poly.type
_entity_poly.pdbx_seq_one_letter_code
_entity_poly.pdbx_strand_id
1 'polypeptide(L)'
;MKEKYKHLLNFVANVLTLAMEALCFGWVWYVMYVPQLDKANTFFRRGNWAVIGMYVLFVFFFTKVFGGYRIGYMRVSDIILSQILAVFLAMIVSYFEICLVANDYLSPEPLIVMTLTEIIFIVPWVIVIRKFYQYLYPPRQMLVIYGNYSPDDLISKINTRKDKYNICAAESYRIGYEKLYPMIKKYNAVVLCDLPSEARNQIMKYCYQESIRTYVTPKISDILFRGADDIHLFDTPLLLSRNQGLSIVDQFVKRLMDIVISLIGIVIASPFMFVIVLAIKLYDHGPILYKQERLTKDGE
;
A
#
# COMPACT_ATOMS: atom_id res chain seq x y z
N MET A 1 -21.48 12.59 13.16
CA MET A 1 -20.77 12.11 14.36
C MET A 1 -19.94 10.85 14.11
N LYS A 2 -20.45 9.80 13.43
CA LYS A 2 -19.73 8.52 13.22
C LYS A 2 -18.40 8.64 12.44
N GLU A 3 -18.25 9.56 11.49
CA GLU A 3 -16.99 9.69 10.71
C GLU A 3 -15.79 10.16 11.54
N LYS A 4 -16.00 10.94 12.59
CA LYS A 4 -14.93 11.43 13.48
C LYS A 4 -14.20 10.29 14.21
N TYR A 5 -14.91 9.21 14.53
CA TYR A 5 -14.34 8.06 15.25
C TYR A 5 -13.68 7.00 14.33
N LYS A 6 -13.76 7.19 13.02
CA LYS A 6 -13.19 6.26 12.04
C LYS A 6 -11.67 6.13 12.15
N HIS A 7 -11.00 7.25 12.34
CA HIS A 7 -9.55 7.27 12.53
C HIS A 7 -9.15 6.62 13.85
N LEU A 8 -9.95 6.86 14.92
CA LEU A 8 -9.71 6.25 16.22
C LEU A 8 -9.87 4.73 16.17
N LEU A 9 -10.90 4.22 15.51
CA LEU A 9 -11.10 2.78 15.35
C LEU A 9 -9.93 2.12 14.62
N ASN A 10 -9.49 2.71 13.50
CA ASN A 10 -8.33 2.21 12.76
C ASN A 10 -7.06 2.27 13.62
N PHE A 11 -6.87 3.34 14.37
CA PHE A 11 -5.72 3.47 15.26
C PHE A 11 -5.72 2.39 16.33
N VAL A 12 -6.84 2.20 17.03
CA VAL A 12 -6.97 1.15 18.07
C VAL A 12 -6.75 -0.25 17.49
N ALA A 13 -7.35 -0.55 16.32
CA ALA A 13 -7.15 -1.82 15.64
C ALA A 13 -5.67 -2.07 15.31
N ASN A 14 -4.98 -1.07 14.78
CA ASN A 14 -3.57 -1.16 14.43
C ASN A 14 -2.67 -1.32 15.66
N VAL A 15 -2.98 -0.61 16.75
CA VAL A 15 -2.26 -0.77 18.04
C VAL A 15 -2.45 -2.17 18.61
N LEU A 16 -3.67 -2.72 18.53
CA LEU A 16 -3.93 -4.08 18.98
C LEU A 16 -3.18 -5.12 18.15
N THR A 17 -3.12 -4.95 16.82
CA THR A 17 -2.32 -5.83 15.95
C THR A 17 -0.85 -5.79 16.37
N LEU A 18 -0.28 -4.60 16.50
CA LEU A 18 1.13 -4.42 16.85
C LEU A 18 1.44 -4.95 18.26
N ALA A 19 0.51 -4.79 19.22
CA ALA A 19 0.65 -5.35 20.56
C ALA A 19 0.64 -6.88 20.55
N MET A 20 -0.21 -7.51 19.72
CA MET A 20 -0.25 -8.96 19.56
C MET A 20 1.10 -9.48 19.02
N GLU A 21 1.64 -8.85 17.97
CA GLU A 21 2.92 -9.20 17.37
C GLU A 21 4.08 -9.02 18.40
N ALA A 22 4.05 -7.92 19.16
CA ALA A 22 5.02 -7.66 20.24
C ALA A 22 4.99 -8.72 21.33
N LEU A 23 3.79 -9.19 21.71
CA LEU A 23 3.63 -10.25 22.71
C LEU A 23 4.13 -11.60 22.18
N CYS A 24 3.84 -11.96 20.93
CA CYS A 24 4.34 -13.18 20.31
C CYS A 24 5.88 -13.19 20.27
N PHE A 25 6.48 -12.12 19.79
CA PHE A 25 7.94 -12.01 19.75
C PHE A 25 8.55 -11.99 21.14
N GLY A 26 7.98 -11.21 22.06
CA GLY A 26 8.46 -11.14 23.46
C GLY A 26 8.43 -12.50 24.15
N TRP A 27 7.39 -13.31 23.90
CA TRP A 27 7.31 -14.67 24.45
C TRP A 27 8.43 -15.55 23.88
N VAL A 28 8.61 -15.57 22.55
CA VAL A 28 9.68 -16.36 21.90
C VAL A 28 11.06 -15.90 22.34
N TRP A 29 11.27 -14.57 22.44
CA TRP A 29 12.52 -14.00 22.91
C TRP A 29 12.89 -14.50 24.32
N TYR A 30 11.94 -14.36 25.30
CA TYR A 30 12.21 -14.73 26.68
C TYR A 30 12.30 -16.24 26.92
N VAL A 31 11.53 -17.04 26.19
CA VAL A 31 11.46 -18.49 26.43
C VAL A 31 12.51 -19.24 25.63
N MET A 32 12.80 -18.81 24.39
CA MET A 32 13.64 -19.58 23.49
C MET A 32 15.07 -19.02 23.32
N TYR A 33 15.23 -17.70 23.26
CA TYR A 33 16.55 -17.10 22.97
C TYR A 33 17.31 -16.65 24.23
N VAL A 34 16.65 -15.99 25.18
CA VAL A 34 17.31 -15.53 26.40
C VAL A 34 18.05 -16.63 27.17
N PRO A 35 17.52 -17.87 27.27
CA PRO A 35 18.25 -18.96 27.94
C PRO A 35 19.53 -19.41 27.22
N GLN A 36 19.63 -19.16 25.90
CA GLN A 36 20.79 -19.51 25.08
C GLN A 36 21.89 -18.43 25.12
N LEU A 37 21.56 -17.22 25.55
CA LEU A 37 22.53 -16.16 25.69
C LEU A 37 23.48 -16.46 26.86
N ASP A 38 24.78 -16.38 26.56
CA ASP A 38 25.81 -16.66 27.57
C ASP A 38 25.72 -15.66 28.73
N LYS A 39 25.87 -16.15 29.97
CA LYS A 39 25.79 -15.29 31.17
C LYS A 39 26.83 -14.16 31.19
N ALA A 40 27.93 -14.31 30.48
CA ALA A 40 28.97 -13.28 30.29
C ALA A 40 28.54 -12.13 29.37
N ASN A 41 27.64 -12.41 28.44
CA ASN A 41 27.07 -11.47 27.46
C ASN A 41 25.66 -11.04 27.82
N THR A 42 25.25 -11.22 29.09
CA THR A 42 23.89 -10.85 29.52
C THR A 42 23.62 -9.39 29.20
N PHE A 43 22.80 -9.23 28.19
CA PHE A 43 22.10 -7.98 27.96
C PHE A 43 21.46 -7.54 29.26
N PHE A 44 21.87 -6.39 29.79
CA PHE A 44 21.23 -5.82 30.96
C PHE A 44 19.69 -5.97 30.83
N ARG A 45 19.00 -6.19 31.95
CA ARG A 45 17.52 -6.36 31.99
C ARG A 45 16.76 -5.41 31.04
N ARG A 46 17.29 -4.22 30.79
CA ARG A 46 16.75 -3.21 29.86
C ARG A 46 17.00 -3.52 28.39
N GLY A 47 18.04 -4.25 28.04
CA GLY A 47 18.38 -4.63 26.67
C GLY A 47 17.34 -5.57 26.05
N ASN A 48 16.72 -6.44 26.82
CA ASN A 48 15.65 -7.29 26.33
C ASN A 48 14.47 -6.48 25.76
N TRP A 49 14.14 -5.35 26.40
CA TRP A 49 13.11 -4.45 25.91
C TRP A 49 13.52 -3.73 24.62
N ALA A 50 14.83 -3.49 24.45
CA ALA A 50 15.35 -2.90 23.22
C ALA A 50 15.16 -3.85 22.01
N VAL A 51 15.47 -5.13 22.19
CA VAL A 51 15.28 -6.16 21.15
C VAL A 51 13.79 -6.28 20.76
N ILE A 52 12.91 -6.36 21.75
CA ILE A 52 11.46 -6.38 21.49
C ILE A 52 11.02 -5.08 20.79
N GLY A 53 11.54 -3.94 21.25
CA GLY A 53 11.23 -2.63 20.65
C GLY A 53 11.69 -2.53 19.19
N MET A 54 12.84 -3.09 18.85
CA MET A 54 13.35 -3.12 17.46
C MET A 54 12.46 -3.99 16.57
N TYR A 55 12.05 -5.19 17.01
CA TYR A 55 11.08 -6.01 16.28
C TYR A 55 9.79 -5.24 16.00
N VAL A 56 9.20 -4.63 17.03
CA VAL A 56 7.99 -3.81 16.90
C VAL A 56 8.17 -2.67 15.90
N LEU A 57 9.34 -2.03 15.92
CA LEU A 57 9.68 -0.96 14.97
C LEU A 57 9.76 -1.49 13.55
N PHE A 58 10.38 -2.64 13.32
CA PHE A 58 10.46 -3.26 11.98
C PHE A 58 9.07 -3.66 11.48
N VAL A 59 8.27 -4.34 12.29
CA VAL A 59 6.89 -4.69 11.92
C VAL A 59 6.06 -3.45 11.61
N PHE A 60 6.13 -2.42 12.47
CA PHE A 60 5.45 -1.16 12.24
C PHE A 60 5.88 -0.51 10.92
N PHE A 61 7.17 -0.43 10.67
CA PHE A 61 7.74 0.18 9.45
C PHE A 61 7.28 -0.57 8.20
N PHE A 62 7.48 -1.89 8.15
CA PHE A 62 7.10 -2.69 6.98
C PHE A 62 5.59 -2.70 6.76
N THR A 63 4.78 -2.85 7.81
CA THR A 63 3.31 -2.80 7.69
C THR A 63 2.83 -1.45 7.17
N LYS A 64 3.48 -0.35 7.58
CA LYS A 64 3.18 1.00 7.09
C LYS A 64 3.57 1.16 5.61
N VAL A 65 4.74 0.67 5.20
CA VAL A 65 5.24 0.72 3.82
C VAL A 65 4.31 -0.05 2.89
N PHE A 66 3.91 -1.27 3.25
CA PHE A 66 3.01 -2.10 2.45
C PHE A 66 1.54 -1.70 2.57
N GLY A 67 1.20 -0.76 3.47
CA GLY A 67 -0.15 -0.24 3.63
C GLY A 67 -1.10 -1.14 4.45
N GLY A 68 -0.59 -2.13 5.20
CA GLY A 68 -1.37 -3.08 5.99
C GLY A 68 -2.24 -2.45 7.08
N TYR A 69 -1.96 -1.20 7.47
CA TYR A 69 -2.77 -0.42 8.42
C TYR A 69 -4.00 0.27 7.80
N ARG A 70 -4.21 0.18 6.48
CA ARG A 70 -5.30 0.88 5.78
C ARG A 70 -6.59 0.06 5.73
N ILE A 71 -7.10 -0.39 6.88
CA ILE A 71 -8.25 -1.29 7.02
C ILE A 71 -9.51 -0.80 6.27
N GLY A 72 -9.77 0.51 6.27
CA GLY A 72 -10.94 1.10 5.60
C GLY A 72 -10.79 1.37 4.10
N TYR A 73 -9.59 1.16 3.51
CA TYR A 73 -9.27 1.54 2.13
C TYR A 73 -8.90 0.36 1.24
N MET A 74 -8.11 -0.59 1.74
CA MET A 74 -7.64 -1.73 0.98
C MET A 74 -8.62 -2.90 1.00
N ARG A 75 -8.48 -3.87 0.09
CA ARG A 75 -9.20 -5.15 0.15
C ARG A 75 -8.67 -5.98 1.31
N VAL A 76 -9.48 -6.93 1.78
CA VAL A 76 -9.06 -7.84 2.88
C VAL A 76 -7.81 -8.63 2.49
N SER A 77 -7.78 -9.17 1.25
CA SER A 77 -6.61 -9.89 0.70
C SER A 77 -5.33 -9.06 0.73
N ASP A 78 -5.44 -7.78 0.34
CA ASP A 78 -4.28 -6.90 0.25
C ASP A 78 -3.73 -6.55 1.65
N ILE A 79 -4.62 -6.38 2.64
CA ILE A 79 -4.23 -6.14 4.03
C ILE A 79 -3.54 -7.38 4.59
N ILE A 80 -4.12 -8.57 4.39
CA ILE A 80 -3.54 -9.83 4.85
C ILE A 80 -2.15 -10.03 4.23
N LEU A 81 -2.05 -9.90 2.90
CA LEU A 81 -0.77 -10.05 2.21
C LEU A 81 0.27 -9.04 2.69
N SER A 82 -0.13 -7.78 2.90
CA SER A 82 0.74 -6.72 3.41
C SER A 82 1.27 -7.02 4.80
N GLN A 83 0.44 -7.54 5.70
CA GLN A 83 0.84 -7.90 7.07
C GLN A 83 1.72 -9.15 7.06
N ILE A 84 1.37 -10.19 6.30
CA ILE A 84 2.20 -11.39 6.15
C ILE A 84 3.61 -11.03 5.65
N LEU A 85 3.69 -10.19 4.61
CA LEU A 85 4.97 -9.76 4.07
C LEU A 85 5.77 -8.93 5.08
N ALA A 86 5.08 -8.10 5.88
CA ALA A 86 5.72 -7.27 6.90
C ALA A 86 6.33 -8.12 8.03
N VAL A 87 5.59 -9.09 8.59
CA VAL A 87 6.11 -9.96 9.66
C VAL A 87 7.21 -10.87 9.13
N PHE A 88 7.13 -11.34 7.88
CA PHE A 88 8.16 -12.14 7.25
C PHE A 88 9.49 -11.37 7.11
N LEU A 89 9.44 -10.12 6.63
CA LEU A 89 10.64 -9.28 6.53
C LEU A 89 11.16 -8.87 7.91
N ALA A 90 10.28 -8.57 8.85
CA ALA A 90 10.66 -8.27 10.22
C ALA A 90 11.39 -9.46 10.87
N MET A 91 10.89 -10.68 10.67
CA MET A 91 11.54 -11.92 11.12
C MET A 91 12.97 -12.04 10.59
N ILE A 92 13.18 -11.81 9.28
CA ILE A 92 14.51 -11.91 8.68
C ILE A 92 15.48 -10.90 9.33
N VAL A 93 15.05 -9.63 9.45
CA VAL A 93 15.90 -8.58 10.03
C VAL A 93 16.18 -8.87 11.51
N SER A 94 15.17 -9.29 12.27
CA SER A 94 15.33 -9.62 13.68
C SER A 94 16.17 -10.87 13.92
N TYR A 95 16.17 -11.83 13.00
CA TYR A 95 17.09 -12.96 13.07
C TYR A 95 18.56 -12.50 13.06
N PHE A 96 18.90 -11.60 12.13
CA PHE A 96 20.26 -11.04 12.09
C PHE A 96 20.59 -10.20 13.36
N GLU A 97 19.62 -9.43 13.84
CA GLU A 97 19.75 -8.68 15.09
C GLU A 97 20.06 -9.61 16.27
N ILE A 98 19.31 -10.71 16.41
CA ILE A 98 19.48 -11.70 17.48
C ILE A 98 20.87 -12.36 17.38
N CYS A 99 21.30 -12.75 16.18
CA CYS A 99 22.65 -13.32 15.97
C CYS A 99 23.76 -12.33 16.33
N LEU A 100 23.57 -11.04 16.03
CA LEU A 100 24.52 -9.99 16.42
C LEU A 100 24.58 -9.81 17.95
N VAL A 101 23.43 -9.84 18.62
CA VAL A 101 23.35 -9.74 20.08
C VAL A 101 23.99 -10.95 20.76
N ALA A 102 23.76 -12.14 20.21
CA ALA A 102 24.33 -13.39 20.73
C ALA A 102 25.83 -13.55 20.41
N ASN A 103 26.35 -12.81 19.42
CA ASN A 103 27.67 -13.00 18.82
C ASN A 103 27.90 -14.44 18.33
N ASP A 104 26.81 -15.10 17.91
CA ASP A 104 26.79 -16.48 17.41
C ASP A 104 25.57 -16.70 16.48
N TYR A 105 25.64 -17.74 15.65
CA TYR A 105 24.50 -18.16 14.80
C TYR A 105 23.54 -19.05 15.60
N LEU A 106 22.44 -18.45 16.07
CA LEU A 106 21.39 -19.18 16.77
C LEU A 106 20.41 -19.85 15.77
N SER A 107 19.70 -20.89 16.23
CA SER A 107 18.68 -21.54 15.40
C SER A 107 17.55 -20.58 15.00
N PRO A 108 17.17 -20.49 13.72
CA PRO A 108 16.05 -19.68 13.26
C PRO A 108 14.66 -20.32 13.53
N GLU A 109 14.62 -21.61 13.93
CA GLU A 109 13.37 -22.36 14.10
C GLU A 109 12.33 -21.66 14.98
N PRO A 110 12.68 -21.09 16.16
CA PRO A 110 11.69 -20.42 17.01
C PRO A 110 11.05 -19.22 16.32
N LEU A 111 11.81 -18.44 15.53
CA LEU A 111 11.27 -17.31 14.77
C LEU A 111 10.38 -17.75 13.63
N ILE A 112 10.73 -18.85 12.96
CA ILE A 112 9.90 -19.42 11.87
C ILE A 112 8.55 -19.88 12.44
N VAL A 113 8.57 -20.63 13.54
CA VAL A 113 7.34 -21.09 14.21
C VAL A 113 6.51 -19.91 14.72
N MET A 114 7.13 -18.88 15.28
CA MET A 114 6.48 -17.64 15.67
C MET A 114 5.79 -16.96 14.49
N THR A 115 6.49 -16.75 13.37
CA THR A 115 5.94 -16.11 12.18
C THR A 115 4.78 -16.90 11.60
N LEU A 116 4.85 -18.24 11.56
CA LEU A 116 3.73 -19.08 11.15
C LEU A 116 2.54 -18.92 12.08
N THR A 117 2.77 -18.83 13.39
CA THR A 117 1.73 -18.57 14.38
C THR A 117 1.09 -17.20 14.19
N GLU A 118 1.90 -16.15 13.96
CA GLU A 118 1.41 -14.81 13.66
C GLU A 118 0.54 -14.79 12.40
N ILE A 119 0.94 -15.47 11.33
CA ILE A 119 0.15 -15.59 10.10
C ILE A 119 -1.22 -16.24 10.38
N ILE A 120 -1.25 -17.30 11.20
CA ILE A 120 -2.50 -17.96 11.59
C ILE A 120 -3.42 -17.01 12.34
N PHE A 121 -2.90 -16.10 13.17
CA PHE A 121 -3.69 -15.11 13.90
C PHE A 121 -4.07 -13.88 13.05
N ILE A 122 -3.19 -13.42 12.17
CA ILE A 122 -3.42 -12.25 11.29
C ILE A 122 -4.67 -12.45 10.42
N VAL A 123 -4.81 -13.63 9.81
CA VAL A 123 -5.90 -13.88 8.86
C VAL A 123 -7.30 -13.70 9.51
N PRO A 124 -7.67 -14.43 10.58
CA PRO A 124 -8.97 -14.25 11.22
C PRO A 124 -9.11 -12.86 11.86
N TRP A 125 -8.03 -12.28 12.40
CA TRP A 125 -8.05 -10.96 13.00
C TRP A 125 -8.44 -9.88 11.98
N VAL A 126 -7.80 -9.85 10.81
CA VAL A 126 -8.11 -8.89 9.74
C VAL A 126 -9.56 -9.07 9.26
N ILE A 127 -10.04 -10.31 9.15
CA ILE A 127 -11.43 -10.59 8.75
C ILE A 127 -12.42 -10.05 9.80
N VAL A 128 -12.17 -10.30 11.07
CA VAL A 128 -13.02 -9.83 12.17
C VAL A 128 -13.07 -8.30 12.23
N ILE A 129 -11.90 -7.65 12.23
CA ILE A 129 -11.83 -6.18 12.25
C ILE A 129 -12.51 -5.59 11.02
N ARG A 130 -12.33 -6.20 9.84
CA ARG A 130 -12.97 -5.72 8.63
C ARG A 130 -14.48 -5.83 8.68
N LYS A 131 -15.03 -6.94 9.16
CA LYS A 131 -16.47 -7.11 9.37
C LYS A 131 -17.02 -6.10 10.38
N PHE A 132 -16.30 -5.90 11.49
CA PHE A 132 -16.68 -4.92 12.51
C PHE A 132 -16.65 -3.49 11.93
N TYR A 133 -15.63 -3.17 11.15
CA TYR A 133 -15.54 -1.88 10.46
C TYR A 133 -16.70 -1.67 9.49
N GLN A 134 -17.09 -2.69 8.70
CA GLN A 134 -18.21 -2.61 7.76
C GLN A 134 -19.55 -2.47 8.47
N TYR A 135 -19.72 -3.13 9.61
CA TYR A 135 -20.92 -3.00 10.44
C TYR A 135 -21.10 -1.56 10.96
N LEU A 136 -20.03 -0.92 11.41
CA LEU A 136 -20.06 0.46 11.89
C LEU A 136 -20.16 1.49 10.76
N TYR A 137 -19.54 1.20 9.62
CA TYR A 137 -19.45 2.09 8.45
C TYR A 137 -19.91 1.35 7.19
N PRO A 138 -21.24 1.25 7.00
CA PRO A 138 -21.81 0.59 5.82
C PRO A 138 -21.38 1.29 4.52
N PRO A 139 -21.46 0.59 3.36
CA PRO A 139 -21.13 1.15 2.07
C PRO A 139 -21.90 2.44 1.79
N ARG A 140 -21.19 3.43 1.23
CA ARG A 140 -21.80 4.73 0.93
C ARG A 140 -22.72 4.62 -0.26
N GLN A 141 -23.95 5.15 -0.08
CA GLN A 141 -24.88 5.35 -1.18
C GLN A 141 -24.39 6.50 -2.06
N MET A 142 -24.20 6.23 -3.34
CA MET A 142 -23.57 7.15 -4.28
C MET A 142 -24.47 7.40 -5.49
N LEU A 143 -24.46 8.65 -5.95
CA LEU A 143 -25.01 9.09 -7.22
C LEU A 143 -23.86 9.29 -8.21
N VAL A 144 -23.95 8.71 -9.41
CA VAL A 144 -23.03 9.01 -10.51
C VAL A 144 -23.64 10.08 -11.38
N ILE A 145 -22.93 11.17 -11.61
CA ILE A 145 -23.32 12.24 -12.54
C ILE A 145 -22.35 12.17 -13.70
N TYR A 146 -22.88 11.95 -14.91
CA TYR A 146 -22.04 11.75 -16.09
C TYR A 146 -22.29 12.80 -17.18
N GLY A 147 -21.27 12.98 -18.02
CA GLY A 147 -21.27 13.93 -19.11
C GLY A 147 -21.72 13.34 -20.45
N ASN A 148 -20.82 13.32 -21.42
CA ASN A 148 -21.11 12.89 -22.77
C ASN A 148 -20.99 11.38 -22.98
N TYR A 149 -20.18 10.71 -22.18
CA TYR A 149 -19.92 9.27 -22.28
C TYR A 149 -20.69 8.49 -21.21
N SER A 150 -21.10 7.26 -21.55
CA SER A 150 -21.72 6.37 -20.58
C SER A 150 -20.79 6.05 -19.41
N PRO A 151 -21.26 6.07 -18.17
CA PRO A 151 -20.47 5.75 -16.99
C PRO A 151 -20.34 4.25 -16.72
N ASP A 152 -20.80 3.35 -17.60
CA ASP A 152 -20.91 1.91 -17.36
C ASP A 152 -19.58 1.26 -16.99
N ASP A 153 -18.49 1.62 -17.65
CA ASP A 153 -17.15 1.14 -17.32
C ASP A 153 -16.70 1.56 -15.92
N LEU A 154 -17.01 2.80 -15.55
CA LEU A 154 -16.69 3.31 -14.21
C LEU A 154 -17.56 2.61 -13.16
N ILE A 155 -18.84 2.44 -13.44
CA ILE A 155 -19.79 1.75 -12.56
C ILE A 155 -19.35 0.30 -12.35
N SER A 156 -18.96 -0.39 -13.41
CA SER A 156 -18.48 -1.77 -13.33
C SER A 156 -17.24 -1.88 -12.43
N LYS A 157 -16.28 -0.97 -12.58
CA LYS A 157 -15.05 -0.89 -11.74
C LYS A 157 -15.38 -0.57 -10.28
N ILE A 158 -16.28 0.38 -10.01
CA ILE A 158 -16.70 0.72 -8.65
C ILE A 158 -17.44 -0.45 -8.00
N ASN A 159 -18.24 -1.17 -8.75
CA ASN A 159 -19.00 -2.35 -8.30
C ASN A 159 -18.11 -3.54 -7.90
N THR A 160 -16.82 -3.57 -8.29
CA THR A 160 -15.84 -4.53 -7.73
C THR A 160 -15.57 -4.29 -6.24
N ARG A 161 -15.94 -3.12 -5.72
CA ARG A 161 -15.73 -2.68 -4.35
C ARG A 161 -17.05 -2.36 -3.63
N LYS A 162 -18.04 -3.28 -3.76
CA LYS A 162 -19.33 -3.19 -3.05
C LYS A 162 -19.19 -3.13 -1.52
N ASP A 163 -18.05 -3.58 -1.03
CA ASP A 163 -17.69 -3.46 0.39
C ASP A 163 -17.55 -2.02 0.88
N LYS A 164 -17.38 -1.06 -0.02
CA LYS A 164 -17.10 0.36 0.29
C LYS A 164 -18.05 1.32 -0.41
N TYR A 165 -18.48 0.98 -1.62
CA TYR A 165 -19.27 1.84 -2.51
C TYR A 165 -20.55 1.13 -2.95
N ASN A 166 -21.64 1.85 -2.94
CA ASN A 166 -22.93 1.39 -3.44
C ASN A 166 -23.51 2.45 -4.37
N ILE A 167 -23.44 2.21 -5.69
CA ILE A 167 -24.03 3.11 -6.69
C ILE A 167 -25.53 2.84 -6.72
N CYS A 168 -26.33 3.84 -6.35
CA CYS A 168 -27.77 3.75 -6.29
C CYS A 168 -28.45 4.32 -7.55
N ALA A 169 -27.82 5.31 -8.19
CA ALA A 169 -28.36 5.94 -9.40
C ALA A 169 -27.23 6.53 -10.26
N ALA A 170 -27.51 6.67 -11.55
CA ALA A 170 -26.66 7.37 -12.51
C ALA A 170 -27.52 8.33 -13.34
N GLU A 171 -27.15 9.60 -13.36
CA GLU A 171 -27.90 10.65 -14.03
C GLU A 171 -27.00 11.54 -14.88
N SER A 172 -27.54 12.02 -16.00
CA SER A 172 -26.83 12.97 -16.84
C SER A 172 -26.90 14.40 -16.25
N TYR A 173 -25.80 15.13 -16.28
CA TYR A 173 -25.80 16.54 -15.84
C TYR A 173 -26.76 17.42 -16.64
N ARG A 174 -27.18 16.98 -17.85
CA ARG A 174 -28.08 17.71 -18.76
C ARG A 174 -29.52 17.83 -18.26
N ILE A 175 -29.91 17.08 -17.21
CA ILE A 175 -31.25 17.22 -16.60
C ILE A 175 -31.49 18.57 -15.94
N GLY A 176 -30.45 19.40 -15.81
CA GLY A 176 -30.48 20.72 -15.20
C GLY A 176 -30.23 20.72 -13.70
N TYR A 177 -29.62 21.79 -13.22
CA TYR A 177 -29.20 21.92 -11.80
C TYR A 177 -30.37 21.92 -10.83
N GLU A 178 -31.54 22.45 -11.24
CA GLU A 178 -32.74 22.49 -10.40
C GLU A 178 -33.22 21.09 -9.98
N LYS A 179 -33.10 20.11 -10.87
CA LYS A 179 -33.41 18.71 -10.58
C LYS A 179 -32.26 17.98 -9.92
N LEU A 180 -31.04 18.31 -10.31
CA LEU A 180 -29.85 17.61 -9.86
C LEU A 180 -29.53 17.88 -8.39
N TYR A 181 -29.62 19.12 -7.91
CA TYR A 181 -29.28 19.49 -6.54
C TYR A 181 -30.15 18.79 -5.48
N PRO A 182 -31.48 18.68 -5.62
CA PRO A 182 -32.28 17.90 -4.70
C PRO A 182 -31.97 16.39 -4.72
N MET A 183 -31.54 15.85 -5.88
CA MET A 183 -31.10 14.47 -5.98
C MET A 183 -29.78 14.25 -5.25
N ILE A 184 -28.81 15.14 -5.43
CA ILE A 184 -27.50 15.06 -4.77
C ILE A 184 -27.65 14.99 -3.24
N LYS A 185 -28.57 15.76 -2.65
CA LYS A 185 -28.83 15.78 -1.18
C LYS A 185 -29.31 14.43 -0.62
N LYS A 186 -29.87 13.55 -1.46
CA LYS A 186 -30.35 12.23 -1.02
C LYS A 186 -29.22 11.22 -0.82
N TYR A 187 -28.04 11.50 -1.35
CA TYR A 187 -26.91 10.55 -1.34
C TYR A 187 -25.77 11.02 -0.46
N ASN A 188 -25.00 10.07 0.05
CA ASN A 188 -23.87 10.36 0.95
C ASN A 188 -22.59 10.77 0.19
N ALA A 189 -22.56 10.50 -1.11
CA ALA A 189 -21.45 10.87 -1.98
C ALA A 189 -21.90 10.93 -3.44
N VAL A 190 -21.15 11.69 -4.25
CA VAL A 190 -21.36 11.87 -5.67
C VAL A 190 -20.09 11.53 -6.43
N VAL A 191 -20.24 10.89 -7.58
CA VAL A 191 -19.16 10.65 -8.54
C VAL A 191 -19.42 11.49 -9.78
N LEU A 192 -18.47 12.37 -10.10
CA LEU A 192 -18.52 13.20 -11.30
C LEU A 192 -17.67 12.54 -12.40
N CYS A 193 -18.33 12.09 -13.47
CA CYS A 193 -17.72 11.36 -14.56
C CYS A 193 -17.78 12.18 -15.85
N ASP A 194 -16.65 12.55 -16.38
CA ASP A 194 -16.48 13.20 -17.70
C ASP A 194 -17.39 14.44 -17.92
N LEU A 195 -17.51 15.29 -16.91
CA LEU A 195 -18.27 16.53 -17.01
C LEU A 195 -17.49 17.64 -17.73
N PRO A 196 -18.16 18.56 -18.47
CA PRO A 196 -17.55 19.82 -18.85
C PRO A 196 -17.00 20.58 -17.65
N SER A 197 -15.92 21.32 -17.80
CA SER A 197 -15.22 21.96 -16.66
C SER A 197 -16.11 22.93 -15.89
N GLU A 198 -16.98 23.66 -16.56
CA GLU A 198 -17.92 24.57 -15.94
C GLU A 198 -18.95 23.84 -15.08
N ALA A 199 -19.64 22.84 -15.65
CA ALA A 199 -20.63 22.05 -14.91
C ALA A 199 -19.98 21.30 -13.74
N ARG A 200 -18.77 20.75 -13.94
CA ARG A 200 -18.00 20.09 -12.89
C ARG A 200 -17.74 21.04 -11.72
N ASN A 201 -17.28 22.26 -12.01
CA ASN A 201 -16.96 23.26 -10.99
C ASN A 201 -18.20 23.72 -10.22
N GLN A 202 -19.31 23.91 -10.91
CA GLN A 202 -20.57 24.29 -10.25
C GLN A 202 -21.08 23.20 -9.31
N ILE A 203 -21.11 21.95 -9.77
CA ILE A 203 -21.55 20.82 -8.95
C ILE A 203 -20.59 20.58 -7.79
N MET A 204 -19.27 20.69 -8.00
CA MET A 204 -18.28 20.57 -6.94
C MET A 204 -18.46 21.63 -5.85
N LYS A 205 -18.68 22.90 -6.23
CA LYS A 205 -18.96 23.99 -5.28
C LYS A 205 -20.20 23.69 -4.45
N TYR A 206 -21.27 23.25 -5.10
CA TYR A 206 -22.50 22.87 -4.42
C TYR A 206 -22.28 21.70 -3.43
N CYS A 207 -21.63 20.64 -3.87
CA CYS A 207 -21.32 19.50 -3.00
C CYS A 207 -20.44 19.91 -1.81
N TYR A 208 -19.47 20.81 -2.03
CA TYR A 208 -18.61 21.34 -0.97
C TYR A 208 -19.42 22.14 0.07
N GLN A 209 -20.30 23.03 -0.37
CA GLN A 209 -21.18 23.82 0.50
C GLN A 209 -22.10 22.93 1.35
N GLU A 210 -22.64 21.87 0.77
CA GLU A 210 -23.51 20.91 1.44
C GLU A 210 -22.75 19.80 2.20
N SER A 211 -21.41 19.88 2.25
CA SER A 211 -20.54 18.86 2.88
C SER A 211 -20.73 17.45 2.34
N ILE A 212 -21.12 17.33 1.07
CA ILE A 212 -21.29 16.06 0.37
C ILE A 212 -19.97 15.64 -0.24
N ARG A 213 -19.57 14.40 0.01
CA ARG A 213 -18.32 13.85 -0.49
C ARG A 213 -18.37 13.68 -2.01
N THR A 214 -17.38 14.22 -2.70
CA THR A 214 -17.31 14.20 -4.16
C THR A 214 -16.10 13.42 -4.63
N TYR A 215 -16.31 12.50 -5.56
CA TYR A 215 -15.28 11.79 -6.32
C TYR A 215 -15.31 12.32 -7.75
N VAL A 216 -14.16 12.59 -8.32
CA VAL A 216 -14.06 13.17 -9.66
C VAL A 216 -13.13 12.35 -10.51
N THR A 217 -13.52 12.04 -11.75
CA THR A 217 -12.59 11.50 -12.75
C THR A 217 -11.66 12.62 -13.19
N PRO A 218 -10.34 12.49 -13.00
CA PRO A 218 -9.41 13.56 -13.32
C PRO A 218 -9.34 13.77 -14.83
N LYS A 219 -9.26 15.03 -15.25
CA LYS A 219 -8.88 15.43 -16.60
C LYS A 219 -7.37 15.58 -16.72
N ILE A 220 -6.86 15.67 -17.94
CA ILE A 220 -5.42 15.85 -18.21
C ILE A 220 -4.88 17.09 -17.46
N SER A 221 -5.63 18.20 -17.46
CA SER A 221 -5.28 19.40 -16.71
C SER A 221 -5.12 19.13 -15.20
N ASP A 222 -6.02 18.34 -14.60
CA ASP A 222 -5.96 18.02 -13.17
C ASP A 222 -4.72 17.18 -12.83
N ILE A 223 -4.34 16.28 -13.75
CA ILE A 223 -3.13 15.45 -13.61
C ILE A 223 -1.87 16.33 -13.71
N LEU A 224 -1.82 17.24 -14.67
CA LEU A 224 -0.69 18.17 -14.86
C LEU A 224 -0.52 19.10 -13.65
N PHE A 225 -1.62 19.66 -13.14
CA PHE A 225 -1.56 20.53 -11.96
C PHE A 225 -1.24 19.80 -10.65
N ARG A 226 -1.52 18.49 -10.56
CA ARG A 226 -1.17 17.71 -9.38
C ARG A 226 0.35 17.61 -9.15
N GLY A 227 1.14 17.71 -10.19
CA GLY A 227 2.61 17.71 -10.15
C GLY A 227 3.21 19.11 -10.30
N ALA A 228 2.42 20.17 -10.26
CA ALA A 228 2.91 21.54 -10.39
C ALA A 228 3.53 22.03 -9.08
N ASP A 229 4.55 22.87 -9.20
CA ASP A 229 5.19 23.54 -8.08
C ASP A 229 4.36 24.75 -7.63
N ASP A 230 4.13 24.88 -6.33
CA ASP A 230 3.49 26.05 -5.75
C ASP A 230 4.49 27.22 -5.70
N ILE A 231 4.20 28.28 -6.44
CA ILE A 231 4.97 29.53 -6.42
C ILE A 231 4.10 30.63 -5.84
N HIS A 232 4.65 31.40 -4.90
CA HIS A 232 4.00 32.56 -4.35
C HIS A 232 4.64 33.83 -4.92
N LEU A 233 3.86 34.60 -5.65
CA LEU A 233 4.23 35.94 -6.08
C LEU A 233 3.49 36.95 -5.20
N PHE A 234 4.12 37.37 -4.13
CA PHE A 234 3.49 38.15 -3.04
C PHE A 234 2.29 37.37 -2.47
N ASP A 235 1.08 37.89 -2.58
CA ASP A 235 -0.16 37.29 -2.11
C ASP A 235 -0.90 36.46 -3.18
N THR A 236 -0.31 36.33 -4.39
CA THR A 236 -0.93 35.58 -5.49
C THR A 236 -0.29 34.20 -5.60
N PRO A 237 -1.02 33.10 -5.33
CA PRO A 237 -0.54 31.76 -5.54
C PRO A 237 -0.54 31.45 -7.05
N LEU A 238 0.56 30.89 -7.54
CA LEU A 238 0.73 30.45 -8.92
C LEU A 238 1.13 28.96 -8.94
N LEU A 239 0.54 28.19 -9.85
CA LEU A 239 0.92 26.80 -10.10
C LEU A 239 1.83 26.74 -11.32
N LEU A 240 3.08 26.37 -11.12
CA LEU A 240 4.05 26.20 -12.21
C LEU A 240 4.07 24.74 -12.67
N SER A 241 3.45 24.48 -13.82
CA SER A 241 3.54 23.18 -14.47
C SER A 241 4.68 23.18 -15.50
N ARG A 242 5.64 22.28 -15.31
CA ARG A 242 6.78 22.12 -16.22
C ARG A 242 6.90 20.65 -16.62
N ASN A 243 7.19 20.41 -17.89
CA ASN A 243 7.60 19.09 -18.36
C ASN A 243 9.11 18.90 -18.08
N GLN A 244 9.47 18.78 -16.83
CA GLN A 244 10.81 18.42 -16.43
C GLN A 244 10.86 16.90 -16.31
N GLY A 245 11.79 16.26 -17.02
CA GLY A 245 12.14 14.86 -16.78
C GLY A 245 12.59 14.66 -15.31
N LEU A 246 12.99 13.45 -14.98
CA LEU A 246 13.52 13.13 -13.66
C LEU A 246 14.67 14.09 -13.31
N SER A 247 14.69 14.59 -12.06
CA SER A 247 15.83 15.39 -11.58
C SER A 247 17.12 14.56 -11.62
N ILE A 248 18.27 15.23 -11.64
CA ILE A 248 19.58 14.53 -11.64
C ILE A 248 19.69 13.60 -10.43
N VAL A 249 19.18 14.03 -9.28
CA VAL A 249 19.15 13.21 -8.07
C VAL A 249 18.28 11.99 -8.23
N ASP A 250 17.07 12.15 -8.80
CA ASP A 250 16.15 11.03 -9.04
C ASP A 250 16.73 10.04 -10.07
N GLN A 251 17.42 10.55 -11.11
CA GLN A 251 18.12 9.70 -12.06
C GLN A 251 19.23 8.89 -11.41
N PHE A 252 20.00 9.53 -10.51
CA PHE A 252 21.07 8.83 -9.76
C PHE A 252 20.49 7.77 -8.83
N VAL A 253 19.46 8.11 -8.03
CA VAL A 253 18.80 7.18 -7.12
C VAL A 253 18.20 6.02 -7.91
N LYS A 254 17.50 6.32 -9.02
CA LYS A 254 16.96 5.29 -9.91
C LYS A 254 18.08 4.37 -10.41
N ARG A 255 19.18 4.92 -10.90
CA ARG A 255 20.30 4.12 -11.44
C ARG A 255 20.93 3.23 -10.38
N LEU A 256 21.11 3.76 -9.16
CA LEU A 256 21.61 2.99 -8.03
C LEU A 256 20.68 1.81 -7.70
N MET A 257 19.38 2.07 -7.62
CA MET A 257 18.37 1.01 -7.39
C MET A 257 18.36 -0.02 -8.51
N ASP A 258 18.42 0.40 -9.77
CA ASP A 258 18.47 -0.49 -10.92
C ASP A 258 19.69 -1.43 -10.85
N ILE A 259 20.86 -0.91 -10.44
CA ILE A 259 22.09 -1.70 -10.29
C ILE A 259 21.96 -2.69 -9.13
N VAL A 260 21.48 -2.26 -7.97
CA VAL A 260 21.33 -3.12 -6.79
C VAL A 260 20.34 -4.24 -7.06
N ILE A 261 19.17 -3.90 -7.62
CA ILE A 261 18.11 -4.89 -7.90
C ILE A 261 18.56 -5.88 -8.96
N SER A 262 19.24 -5.40 -10.03
CA SER A 262 19.74 -6.30 -11.08
C SER A 262 20.86 -7.20 -10.59
N LEU A 263 21.75 -6.72 -9.70
CA LEU A 263 22.79 -7.55 -9.10
C LEU A 263 22.19 -8.66 -8.25
N ILE A 264 21.24 -8.33 -7.38
CA ILE A 264 20.50 -9.33 -6.58
C ILE A 264 19.77 -10.32 -7.49
N GLY A 265 19.11 -9.82 -8.54
CA GLY A 265 18.43 -10.66 -9.53
C GLY A 265 19.36 -11.63 -10.23
N ILE A 266 20.55 -11.20 -10.63
CA ILE A 266 21.59 -12.06 -11.26
C ILE A 266 22.04 -13.14 -10.28
N VAL A 267 22.31 -12.79 -9.01
CA VAL A 267 22.73 -13.76 -7.99
C VAL A 267 21.66 -14.82 -7.79
N ILE A 268 20.39 -14.44 -7.66
CA ILE A 268 19.27 -15.37 -7.47
C ILE A 268 19.03 -16.23 -8.73
N ALA A 269 19.14 -15.64 -9.92
CA ALA A 269 18.90 -16.35 -11.18
C ALA A 269 20.08 -17.25 -11.61
N SER A 270 21.30 -16.97 -11.13
CA SER A 270 22.52 -17.66 -11.59
C SER A 270 22.46 -19.19 -11.48
N PRO A 271 21.98 -19.84 -10.40
CA PRO A 271 21.90 -21.29 -10.34
C PRO A 271 20.93 -21.86 -11.37
N PHE A 272 19.80 -21.19 -11.62
CA PHE A 272 18.83 -21.62 -12.64
C PHE A 272 19.40 -21.47 -14.05
N MET A 273 20.06 -20.34 -14.31
CA MET A 273 20.73 -20.10 -15.59
C MET A 273 21.85 -21.14 -15.84
N PHE A 274 22.60 -21.52 -14.82
CA PHE A 274 23.62 -22.55 -14.94
C PHE A 274 23.04 -23.89 -15.35
N VAL A 275 21.92 -24.30 -14.75
CA VAL A 275 21.21 -25.53 -15.13
C VAL A 275 20.74 -25.49 -16.58
N ILE A 276 20.17 -24.34 -17.02
CA ILE A 276 19.71 -24.13 -18.40
C ILE A 276 20.89 -24.20 -19.37
N VAL A 277 22.02 -23.59 -19.07
CA VAL A 277 23.25 -23.64 -19.88
C VAL A 277 23.72 -25.09 -20.07
N LEU A 278 23.74 -25.87 -18.99
CA LEU A 278 24.09 -27.28 -19.05
C LEU A 278 23.11 -28.09 -19.92
N ALA A 279 21.81 -27.84 -19.75
CA ALA A 279 20.78 -28.51 -20.55
C ALA A 279 20.93 -28.22 -22.05
N ILE A 280 21.16 -26.96 -22.45
CA ILE A 280 21.40 -26.59 -23.86
C ILE A 280 22.64 -27.27 -24.40
N LYS A 281 23.74 -27.28 -23.62
CA LYS A 281 24.98 -27.88 -24.05
C LYS A 281 24.93 -29.40 -24.18
N LEU A 282 24.12 -30.08 -23.37
CA LEU A 282 23.92 -31.50 -23.41
C LEU A 282 22.92 -31.92 -24.50
N TYR A 283 21.95 -31.08 -24.86
CA TYR A 283 20.88 -31.40 -25.80
C TYR A 283 21.27 -31.15 -27.26
N ASP A 284 21.68 -29.95 -27.63
CA ASP A 284 21.92 -29.58 -29.04
C ASP A 284 23.26 -28.89 -29.30
N HIS A 285 24.10 -28.69 -28.30
CA HIS A 285 25.38 -27.99 -28.36
C HIS A 285 25.29 -26.53 -28.90
N GLY A 286 24.10 -25.94 -28.93
CA GLY A 286 23.80 -24.62 -29.46
C GLY A 286 24.46 -23.48 -28.70
N PRO A 287 24.32 -22.23 -29.22
CA PRO A 287 24.80 -21.03 -28.54
C PRO A 287 23.96 -20.78 -27.28
N ILE A 288 24.63 -20.49 -26.15
CA ILE A 288 24.01 -20.22 -24.85
C ILE A 288 23.24 -18.90 -24.84
N LEU A 289 23.74 -17.92 -25.57
CA LEU A 289 23.15 -16.56 -25.66
C LEU A 289 22.64 -16.32 -27.07
N TYR A 290 21.37 -16.01 -27.19
CA TYR A 290 20.76 -15.54 -28.43
C TYR A 290 20.95 -14.03 -28.56
N LYS A 291 21.47 -13.57 -29.71
CA LYS A 291 21.62 -12.14 -30.03
C LYS A 291 20.64 -11.76 -31.13
N GLN A 292 19.90 -10.70 -30.91
CA GLN A 292 18.98 -10.12 -31.87
C GLN A 292 19.18 -8.61 -31.90
N GLU A 293 19.33 -8.04 -33.09
CA GLU A 293 19.33 -6.59 -33.28
C GLU A 293 17.91 -6.05 -33.06
N ARG A 294 17.79 -5.04 -32.25
CA ARG A 294 16.55 -4.33 -31.99
C ARG A 294 16.83 -2.83 -32.07
N LEU A 295 15.91 -2.10 -32.70
CA LEU A 295 15.95 -0.64 -32.68
C LEU A 295 15.71 -0.16 -31.25
N THR A 296 16.56 0.75 -30.81
CA THR A 296 16.37 1.46 -29.53
C THR A 296 15.29 2.53 -29.66
N LYS A 297 14.95 3.19 -28.55
CA LYS A 297 13.97 4.27 -28.51
C LYS A 297 14.29 5.41 -29.48
N ASP A 298 15.58 5.65 -29.79
CA ASP A 298 16.08 6.74 -30.63
C ASP A 298 16.40 6.26 -32.05
N GLY A 299 16.10 5.00 -32.42
CA GLY A 299 16.25 4.44 -33.77
C GLY A 299 17.65 3.99 -34.12
N GLU A 300 18.59 3.96 -33.17
CA GLU A 300 19.96 3.45 -33.31
C GLU A 300 20.08 1.96 -33.00
#